data_03be16931d9731e2a652179df5a897a4
#
_entry.id   03be16931d9731e2a652179df5a897a4
#
_cell.length_a   1.000
_cell.length_b   1.000
_cell.length_c   1.000
_cell.angle_alpha   90.00
_cell.angle_beta   90.00
_cell.angle_gamma   90.00
#
_symmetry.space_group_name_H-M   'P 1'
#
loop_
_entity.id
_entity.type
_entity.pdbx_description
1 polymer ?
#
loop_
_entity_poly.entity_id
_entity_poly.type
_entity_poly.pdbx_seq_one_letter_code
_entity_poly.pdbx_strand_id
1 'polypeptide(L)'
;MIKLQRILIESRPAKTVINWSKKLVLPGFEGLPLYDVLHFFYKQTQQIGLNERAASVAFNFLMAVPPMFIFIFTLISYIPGSKRLYKEVLVLLRGVIPDATTYTMIKNVMDDFFSTGTGTLSFGLLLALYFSSNATLTIMRTFRKSMLHIEVEERNFIEVRLSAIRLTFIIVLLIIATIIIMLTQTIILNWVIEQMKIKDSIVDFIFGSGHFLLTFFLIFLAIGLIYRYAPHVQKKWKIRTPGALLATILIMSFTYFFSYWVNNISSYNKIYGSLGSILILMFLIFVNSLVLLIGFELNVSINSLKSIAEKRKKINNK
;
A
#
# COMPACT_ATOMS: atom_id res chain seq x y z
N MET A 1 -17.47 24.24 -19.24
CA MET A 1 -16.56 23.43 -20.05
C MET A 1 -15.84 24.34 -21.04
N ILE A 2 -14.50 24.35 -21.00
CA ILE A 2 -13.68 25.18 -21.88
C ILE A 2 -13.86 24.67 -23.32
N LYS A 3 -13.98 25.56 -24.32
CA LYS A 3 -14.18 25.23 -25.75
C LYS A 3 -13.27 24.11 -26.28
N LEU A 4 -12.03 24.04 -25.80
CA LEU A 4 -11.03 23.01 -26.12
C LEU A 4 -11.45 21.58 -25.70
N GLN A 5 -12.05 21.42 -24.53
CA GLN A 5 -12.53 20.10 -24.07
C GLN A 5 -13.68 19.56 -24.94
N ARG A 6 -14.52 20.46 -25.42
CA ARG A 6 -15.63 20.08 -26.30
C ARG A 6 -15.12 19.63 -27.68
N ILE A 7 -14.15 20.32 -28.25
CA ILE A 7 -13.52 19.97 -29.53
C ILE A 7 -12.80 18.63 -29.45
N LEU A 8 -12.08 18.35 -28.34
CA LEU A 8 -11.40 17.07 -28.12
C LEU A 8 -12.38 15.90 -28.00
N ILE A 9 -13.48 16.07 -27.26
CA ILE A 9 -14.50 15.03 -27.06
C ILE A 9 -15.32 14.76 -28.33
N GLU A 10 -15.51 15.78 -29.17
CA GLU A 10 -16.26 15.68 -30.43
C GLU A 10 -15.41 15.16 -31.61
N SER A 11 -14.10 14.99 -31.43
CA SER A 11 -13.21 14.45 -32.47
C SER A 11 -13.58 12.99 -32.81
N ARG A 12 -13.47 12.60 -34.09
CA ARG A 12 -13.76 11.23 -34.55
C ARG A 12 -13.05 10.13 -33.73
N PRO A 13 -11.73 10.22 -33.44
CA PRO A 13 -11.03 9.20 -32.65
C PRO A 13 -11.56 9.13 -31.20
N ALA A 14 -11.87 10.26 -30.56
CA ALA A 14 -12.40 10.28 -29.22
C ALA A 14 -13.81 9.63 -29.14
N LYS A 15 -14.69 9.90 -30.12
CA LYS A 15 -16.02 9.25 -30.20
C LYS A 15 -15.89 7.75 -30.36
N THR A 16 -14.95 7.26 -31.16
CA THR A 16 -14.72 5.80 -31.32
C THR A 16 -14.27 5.16 -30.02
N VAL A 17 -13.30 5.77 -29.30
CA VAL A 17 -12.83 5.28 -27.99
C VAL A 17 -13.97 5.30 -26.96
N ILE A 18 -14.75 6.38 -26.91
CA ILE A 18 -15.90 6.51 -26.00
C ILE A 18 -16.95 5.43 -26.30
N ASN A 19 -17.30 5.21 -27.56
CA ASN A 19 -18.28 4.20 -27.94
C ASN A 19 -17.79 2.77 -27.65
N TRP A 20 -16.51 2.51 -27.83
CA TRP A 20 -15.89 1.24 -27.46
C TRP A 20 -15.89 1.03 -25.93
N SER A 21 -15.51 2.04 -25.15
CA SER A 21 -15.50 1.97 -23.69
C SER A 21 -16.90 1.84 -23.06
N LYS A 22 -17.95 2.30 -23.74
CA LYS A 22 -19.36 2.08 -23.33
C LYS A 22 -19.82 0.63 -23.49
N LYS A 23 -19.16 -0.15 -24.37
CA LYS A 23 -19.47 -1.57 -24.58
C LYS A 23 -18.56 -2.49 -23.78
N LEU A 24 -17.39 -2.00 -23.37
CA LEU A 24 -16.39 -2.80 -22.67
C LEU A 24 -16.74 -2.93 -21.19
N VAL A 25 -16.93 -4.16 -20.74
CA VAL A 25 -17.09 -4.50 -19.33
C VAL A 25 -15.85 -5.28 -18.88
N LEU A 26 -15.09 -4.72 -17.94
CA LEU A 26 -13.91 -5.36 -17.42
C LEU A 26 -14.24 -6.34 -16.28
N PRO A 27 -13.41 -7.38 -16.07
CA PRO A 27 -13.55 -8.26 -14.91
C PRO A 27 -13.49 -7.46 -13.60
N GLY A 28 -14.46 -7.69 -12.70
CA GLY A 28 -14.54 -6.97 -11.42
C GLY A 28 -15.33 -5.65 -11.48
N PHE A 29 -15.80 -5.20 -12.64
CA PHE A 29 -16.65 -4.01 -12.79
C PHE A 29 -18.15 -4.30 -12.54
N GLU A 30 -18.47 -5.49 -12.03
CA GLU A 30 -19.84 -5.88 -11.64
C GLU A 30 -20.91 -5.68 -12.75
N GLY A 31 -20.51 -5.84 -14.02
CA GLY A 31 -21.38 -5.66 -15.19
C GLY A 31 -21.52 -4.21 -15.66
N LEU A 32 -20.79 -3.27 -15.08
CA LEU A 32 -20.84 -1.85 -15.46
C LEU A 32 -19.88 -1.56 -16.63
N PRO A 33 -20.29 -0.71 -17.60
CA PRO A 33 -19.39 -0.26 -18.66
C PRO A 33 -18.20 0.54 -18.13
N LEU A 34 -17.04 0.35 -18.76
CA LEU A 34 -15.81 1.06 -18.40
C LEU A 34 -16.00 2.59 -18.40
N TYR A 35 -16.70 3.11 -19.41
CA TYR A 35 -16.97 4.54 -19.54
C TYR A 35 -17.72 5.11 -18.33
N ASP A 36 -18.77 4.45 -17.87
CA ASP A 36 -19.60 4.94 -16.77
C ASP A 36 -18.81 4.95 -15.44
N VAL A 37 -18.02 3.91 -15.23
CA VAL A 37 -17.14 3.81 -14.04
C VAL A 37 -16.09 4.90 -14.06
N LEU A 38 -15.37 5.10 -15.19
CA LEU A 38 -14.32 6.13 -15.28
C LEU A 38 -14.91 7.54 -15.20
N HIS A 39 -16.07 7.79 -15.78
CA HIS A 39 -16.73 9.10 -15.71
C HIS A 39 -17.15 9.42 -14.26
N PHE A 40 -17.74 8.45 -13.57
CA PHE A 40 -18.14 8.60 -12.17
C PHE A 40 -16.91 8.78 -11.27
N PHE A 41 -15.87 7.97 -11.48
CA PHE A 41 -14.60 8.07 -10.77
C PHE A 41 -13.96 9.46 -10.93
N TYR A 42 -13.87 9.97 -12.15
CA TYR A 42 -13.32 11.30 -12.41
C TYR A 42 -14.11 12.41 -11.68
N LYS A 43 -15.45 12.35 -11.77
CA LYS A 43 -16.30 13.31 -11.06
C LYS A 43 -16.13 13.25 -9.55
N GLN A 44 -16.04 12.06 -8.99
CA GLN A 44 -15.88 11.83 -7.56
C GLN A 44 -14.52 12.31 -7.07
N THR A 45 -13.43 12.00 -7.79
CA THR A 45 -12.08 12.41 -7.40
C THR A 45 -11.89 13.94 -7.36
N GLN A 46 -12.59 14.68 -8.21
CA GLN A 46 -12.57 16.15 -8.18
C GLN A 46 -13.25 16.76 -6.95
N GLN A 47 -14.23 16.07 -6.38
CA GLN A 47 -15.04 16.59 -5.26
C GLN A 47 -14.46 16.28 -3.87
N ILE A 48 -13.55 15.31 -3.78
CA ILE A 48 -13.20 14.69 -2.49
C ILE A 48 -11.91 15.24 -1.86
N GLY A 49 -11.16 16.12 -2.54
CA GLY A 49 -9.89 16.64 -2.01
C GLY A 49 -8.85 15.53 -1.76
N LEU A 50 -8.49 14.78 -2.81
CA LEU A 50 -7.57 13.64 -2.68
C LEU A 50 -6.20 14.01 -2.14
N ASN A 51 -5.66 15.18 -2.52
CA ASN A 51 -4.33 15.62 -2.10
C ASN A 51 -4.25 15.87 -0.59
N GLU A 52 -5.24 16.58 -0.02
CA GLU A 52 -5.30 16.85 1.43
C GLU A 52 -5.44 15.56 2.23
N ARG A 53 -6.21 14.63 1.70
CA ARG A 53 -6.42 13.31 2.32
C ARG A 53 -5.17 12.45 2.22
N ALA A 54 -4.47 12.46 1.09
CA ALA A 54 -3.20 11.78 0.91
C ALA A 54 -2.13 12.36 1.84
N ALA A 55 -2.06 13.68 1.97
CA ALA A 55 -1.15 14.36 2.90
C ALA A 55 -1.44 13.98 4.36
N SER A 56 -2.72 13.92 4.76
CA SER A 56 -3.11 13.46 6.09
C SER A 56 -2.71 12.02 6.37
N VAL A 57 -2.91 11.11 5.39
CA VAL A 57 -2.47 9.71 5.51
C VAL A 57 -0.95 9.63 5.59
N ALA A 58 -0.23 10.36 4.72
CA ALA A 58 1.23 10.36 4.68
C ALA A 58 1.84 10.85 5.98
N PHE A 59 1.32 11.94 6.56
CA PHE A 59 1.79 12.47 7.84
C PHE A 59 1.60 11.46 8.97
N ASN A 60 0.40 10.88 9.10
CA ASN A 60 0.12 9.90 10.15
C ASN A 60 0.90 8.60 9.94
N PHE A 61 1.16 8.23 8.69
CA PHE A 61 2.02 7.09 8.38
C PHE A 61 3.46 7.36 8.83
N LEU A 62 4.01 8.51 8.49
CA LEU A 62 5.37 8.90 8.92
C LEU A 62 5.51 8.88 10.45
N MET A 63 4.52 9.43 11.17
CA MET A 63 4.50 9.41 12.63
C MET A 63 4.32 8.01 13.23
N ALA A 64 3.73 7.08 12.48
CA ALA A 64 3.58 5.69 12.92
C ALA A 64 4.81 4.82 12.64
N VAL A 65 5.73 5.27 11.77
CA VAL A 65 6.93 4.50 11.38
C VAL A 65 7.82 4.15 12.57
N PRO A 66 8.23 5.08 13.46
CA PRO A 66 9.08 4.71 14.60
C PRO A 66 8.43 3.67 15.53
N PRO A 67 7.18 3.85 16.03
CA PRO A 67 6.55 2.82 16.85
C PRO A 67 6.29 1.52 16.10
N MET A 68 6.07 1.57 14.79
CA MET A 68 5.90 0.36 13.97
C MET A 68 7.21 -0.45 13.90
N PHE A 69 8.35 0.20 13.75
CA PHE A 69 9.65 -0.48 13.81
C PHE A 69 9.88 -1.15 15.16
N ILE A 70 9.61 -0.44 16.26
CA ILE A 70 9.68 -1.01 17.60
C ILE A 70 8.83 -2.27 17.69
N PHE A 71 7.58 -2.20 17.21
CA PHE A 71 6.65 -3.31 17.23
C PHE A 71 7.14 -4.51 16.40
N ILE A 72 7.60 -4.27 15.15
CA ILE A 72 8.13 -5.30 14.26
C ILE A 72 9.36 -5.99 14.87
N PHE A 73 10.35 -5.22 15.35
CA PHE A 73 11.58 -5.78 15.90
C PHE A 73 11.31 -6.57 17.18
N THR A 74 10.42 -6.07 18.02
CA THR A 74 10.00 -6.82 19.21
C THR A 74 9.34 -8.15 18.82
N LEU A 75 8.43 -8.16 17.82
CA LEU A 75 7.83 -9.42 17.35
C LEU A 75 8.86 -10.38 16.77
N ILE A 76 9.81 -9.90 15.98
CA ILE A 76 10.88 -10.72 15.40
C ILE A 76 11.72 -11.38 16.50
N SER A 77 11.97 -10.70 17.63
CA SER A 77 12.77 -11.24 18.73
C SER A 77 12.16 -12.49 19.39
N TYR A 78 10.84 -12.68 19.28
CA TYR A 78 10.13 -13.88 19.75
C TYR A 78 10.18 -15.07 18.78
N ILE A 79 10.63 -14.88 17.55
CA ILE A 79 10.69 -15.95 16.55
C ILE A 79 11.91 -16.86 16.84
N PRO A 80 11.75 -18.19 16.85
CA PRO A 80 12.91 -19.09 16.94
C PRO A 80 13.91 -18.83 15.81
N GLY A 81 15.19 -18.67 16.16
CA GLY A 81 16.21 -18.28 15.17
C GLY A 81 16.32 -16.78 14.90
N SER A 82 15.67 -15.96 15.70
CA SER A 82 15.67 -14.49 15.59
C SER A 82 17.04 -13.85 15.43
N LYS A 83 18.10 -14.41 16.05
CA LYS A 83 19.49 -13.93 15.89
C LYS A 83 19.98 -13.99 14.43
N ARG A 84 19.55 -15.00 13.67
CA ARG A 84 19.87 -15.10 12.23
C ARG A 84 19.07 -14.07 11.44
N LEU A 85 17.77 -13.99 11.69
CA LEU A 85 16.88 -12.98 11.09
C LEU A 85 17.38 -11.57 11.37
N TYR A 86 17.81 -11.29 12.59
CA TYR A 86 18.39 -10.02 12.98
C TYR A 86 19.60 -9.63 12.11
N LYS A 87 20.58 -10.55 11.92
CA LYS A 87 21.74 -10.31 11.07
C LYS A 87 21.36 -10.02 9.62
N GLU A 88 20.41 -10.77 9.07
CA GLU A 88 19.93 -10.59 7.70
C GLU A 88 19.19 -9.25 7.52
N VAL A 89 18.36 -8.86 8.50
CA VAL A 89 17.70 -7.54 8.49
C VAL A 89 18.75 -6.42 8.54
N LEU A 90 19.82 -6.56 9.31
CA LEU A 90 20.92 -5.58 9.32
C LEU A 90 21.62 -5.47 7.95
N VAL A 91 21.81 -6.59 7.24
CA VAL A 91 22.38 -6.59 5.89
C VAL A 91 21.45 -5.86 4.91
N LEU A 92 20.15 -6.15 4.96
CA LEU A 92 19.15 -5.47 4.13
C LEU A 92 19.10 -3.97 4.42
N LEU A 93 19.11 -3.59 5.70
CA LEU A 93 19.12 -2.18 6.11
C LEU A 93 20.37 -1.46 5.62
N ARG A 94 21.52 -2.13 5.62
CA ARG A 94 22.77 -1.54 5.11
C ARG A 94 22.70 -1.28 3.61
N GLY A 95 22.00 -2.12 2.86
CA GLY A 95 21.76 -1.92 1.43
C GLY A 95 20.80 -0.75 1.12
N VAL A 96 19.86 -0.47 2.02
CA VAL A 96 18.85 0.59 1.85
C VAL A 96 19.31 1.93 2.44
N ILE A 97 20.12 1.90 3.52
CA ILE A 97 20.60 3.07 4.24
C ILE A 97 22.10 3.24 4.00
N PRO A 98 22.53 4.04 3.00
CA PRO A 98 23.95 4.23 2.69
C PRO A 98 24.67 5.03 3.77
N ASP A 99 23.95 5.94 4.45
CA ASP A 99 24.52 6.80 5.50
C ASP A 99 24.90 6.02 6.75
N ALA A 100 26.20 6.07 7.12
CA ALA A 100 26.74 5.32 8.23
C ALA A 100 26.15 5.75 9.58
N THR A 101 25.88 7.04 9.76
CA THR A 101 25.34 7.60 11.01
C THR A 101 23.91 7.12 11.24
N THR A 102 23.06 7.24 10.22
CA THR A 102 21.67 6.78 10.26
C THR A 102 21.60 5.25 10.48
N TYR A 103 22.45 4.50 9.78
CA TYR A 103 22.53 3.05 9.97
C TYR A 103 22.91 2.68 11.42
N THR A 104 23.91 3.35 11.98
CA THR A 104 24.37 3.09 13.36
C THR A 104 23.30 3.44 14.39
N MET A 105 22.57 4.54 14.20
CA MET A 105 21.44 4.91 15.06
C MET A 105 20.35 3.82 15.05
N ILE A 106 19.94 3.37 13.87
CA ILE A 106 18.90 2.33 13.73
C ILE A 106 19.40 1.01 14.33
N LYS A 107 20.65 0.64 14.05
CA LYS A 107 21.26 -0.56 14.63
C LYS A 107 21.27 -0.52 16.15
N ASN A 108 21.67 0.57 16.77
CA ASN A 108 21.69 0.70 18.24
C ASN A 108 20.29 0.53 18.83
N VAL A 109 19.28 1.15 18.22
CA VAL A 109 17.88 0.97 18.60
C VAL A 109 17.48 -0.50 18.50
N MET A 110 17.85 -1.17 17.42
CA MET A 110 17.58 -2.61 17.25
C MET A 110 18.30 -3.46 18.29
N ASP A 111 19.59 -3.17 18.56
CA ASP A 111 20.39 -3.89 19.56
C ASP A 111 19.75 -3.79 20.95
N ASP A 112 19.25 -2.60 21.32
CA ASP A 112 18.56 -2.38 22.59
C ASP A 112 17.31 -3.25 22.69
N PHE A 113 16.51 -3.36 21.63
CA PHE A 113 15.31 -4.21 21.60
C PHE A 113 15.62 -5.71 21.64
N PHE A 114 16.71 -6.14 21.02
CA PHE A 114 17.12 -7.55 21.02
C PHE A 114 17.84 -7.98 22.30
N SER A 115 18.46 -7.04 23.03
CA SER A 115 19.18 -7.30 24.27
C SER A 115 18.32 -7.20 25.52
N THR A 116 17.23 -6.43 25.48
CA THR A 116 16.35 -6.20 26.64
C THR A 116 15.49 -7.44 26.93
N GLY A 117 15.62 -7.99 28.11
CA GLY A 117 14.92 -9.19 28.54
C GLY A 117 13.37 -9.05 28.49
N THR A 118 12.70 -10.17 28.35
CA THR A 118 11.28 -10.33 28.02
C THR A 118 10.25 -9.68 28.99
N GLY A 119 10.65 -9.21 30.16
CA GLY A 119 9.72 -8.72 31.19
C GLY A 119 9.18 -7.29 31.02
N THR A 120 10.01 -6.37 30.51
CA THR A 120 9.64 -4.94 30.32
C THR A 120 9.02 -4.66 28.95
N LEU A 121 9.09 -5.62 28.04
CA LEU A 121 8.67 -5.51 26.65
C LEU A 121 7.14 -5.50 26.45
N SER A 122 6.35 -6.08 27.37
CA SER A 122 4.91 -6.27 27.17
C SER A 122 4.13 -4.96 27.07
N PHE A 123 4.41 -3.99 27.97
CA PHE A 123 3.72 -2.70 27.96
C PHE A 123 4.19 -1.82 26.79
N GLY A 124 5.51 -1.77 26.53
CA GLY A 124 6.08 -1.08 25.38
C GLY A 124 5.56 -1.60 24.04
N LEU A 125 5.40 -2.93 23.92
CA LEU A 125 4.82 -3.56 22.75
C LEU A 125 3.37 -3.13 22.50
N LEU A 126 2.55 -3.09 23.54
CA LEU A 126 1.15 -2.63 23.44
C LEU A 126 1.06 -1.16 23.05
N LEU A 127 1.93 -0.31 23.62
CA LEU A 127 2.02 1.10 23.25
C LEU A 127 2.48 1.26 21.79
N ALA A 128 3.50 0.51 21.37
CA ALA A 128 4.00 0.56 20.01
C ALA A 128 2.91 0.13 19.00
N LEU A 129 2.16 -0.93 19.29
CA LEU A 129 1.02 -1.35 18.47
C LEU A 129 -0.07 -0.26 18.46
N TYR A 130 -0.38 0.33 19.59
CA TYR A 130 -1.36 1.40 19.69
C TYR A 130 -0.98 2.61 18.83
N PHE A 131 0.25 3.12 18.94
CA PHE A 131 0.71 4.27 18.17
C PHE A 131 0.89 3.95 16.68
N SER A 132 1.42 2.78 16.33
CA SER A 132 1.54 2.37 14.93
C SER A 132 0.17 2.27 14.23
N SER A 133 -0.90 1.95 14.98
CA SER A 133 -2.25 1.88 14.42
C SER A 133 -2.84 3.23 14.02
N ASN A 134 -2.20 4.37 14.33
CA ASN A 134 -2.68 5.70 13.92
C ASN A 134 -2.70 5.88 12.40
N ALA A 135 -1.72 5.32 11.68
CA ALA A 135 -1.71 5.33 10.22
C ALA A 135 -2.94 4.61 9.65
N THR A 136 -3.20 3.39 10.13
CA THR A 136 -4.35 2.59 9.72
C THR A 136 -5.68 3.26 10.08
N LEU A 137 -5.77 3.84 11.27
CA LEU A 137 -6.94 4.62 11.70
C LEU A 137 -7.22 5.79 10.76
N THR A 138 -6.18 6.50 10.33
CA THR A 138 -6.33 7.61 9.38
C THR A 138 -6.78 7.13 8.01
N ILE A 139 -6.26 6.01 7.51
CA ILE A 139 -6.74 5.37 6.27
C ILE A 139 -8.24 5.03 6.39
N MET A 140 -8.66 4.41 7.49
CA MET A 140 -10.06 4.05 7.73
C MET A 140 -10.99 5.27 7.74
N ARG A 141 -10.60 6.34 8.45
CA ARG A 141 -11.33 7.62 8.49
C ARG A 141 -11.40 8.29 7.11
N THR A 142 -10.31 8.21 6.36
CA THR A 142 -10.20 8.76 5.01
C THR A 142 -11.11 8.01 4.05
N PHE A 143 -11.12 6.68 4.10
CA PHE A 143 -12.01 5.85 3.29
C PHE A 143 -13.49 6.09 3.57
N ARG A 144 -13.85 6.28 4.84
CA ARG A 144 -15.25 6.58 5.22
C ARG A 144 -15.79 7.85 4.54
N LYS A 145 -14.94 8.88 4.36
CA LYS A 145 -15.33 10.12 3.67
C LYS A 145 -15.70 9.93 2.20
N SER A 146 -15.20 8.89 1.53
CA SER A 146 -15.49 8.57 0.13
C SER A 146 -16.81 7.85 -0.07
N MET A 147 -17.34 7.19 0.95
CA MET A 147 -18.45 6.24 0.82
C MET A 147 -19.82 6.91 0.99
N LEU A 148 -20.08 8.03 0.27
CA LEU A 148 -21.32 8.80 0.39
C LEU A 148 -22.57 8.03 -0.12
N HIS A 149 -22.40 7.13 -1.08
CA HIS A 149 -23.49 6.37 -1.71
C HIS A 149 -23.53 4.88 -1.30
N ILE A 150 -22.70 4.50 -0.34
CA ILE A 150 -22.58 3.12 0.16
C ILE A 150 -23.06 3.08 1.60
N GLU A 151 -23.82 2.08 1.97
CA GLU A 151 -24.27 1.87 3.34
C GLU A 151 -23.09 1.50 4.23
N VAL A 152 -22.76 2.38 5.18
CA VAL A 152 -21.65 2.25 6.12
C VAL A 152 -22.21 1.86 7.48
N GLU A 153 -21.58 0.89 8.14
CA GLU A 153 -21.90 0.56 9.53
C GLU A 153 -21.47 1.72 10.46
N GLU A 154 -22.37 2.17 11.30
CA GLU A 154 -22.03 3.06 12.40
C GLU A 154 -21.32 2.26 13.47
N ARG A 155 -20.15 2.70 13.88
CA ARG A 155 -19.34 2.09 14.92
C ARG A 155 -18.90 3.11 15.95
N ASN A 156 -18.87 2.67 17.20
CA ASN A 156 -18.34 3.45 18.30
C ASN A 156 -16.82 3.68 18.13
N PHE A 157 -16.32 4.74 18.79
CA PHE A 157 -14.90 5.10 18.74
C PHE A 157 -13.98 3.91 19.09
N ILE A 158 -14.34 3.12 20.11
CA ILE A 158 -13.58 1.96 20.59
C ILE A 158 -13.53 0.86 19.51
N GLU A 159 -14.65 0.57 18.86
CA GLU A 159 -14.72 -0.44 17.79
C GLU A 159 -13.87 -0.05 16.57
N VAL A 160 -13.91 1.23 16.20
CA VAL A 160 -13.06 1.75 15.11
C VAL A 160 -11.59 1.61 15.50
N ARG A 161 -11.23 1.94 16.76
CA ARG A 161 -9.86 1.81 17.27
C ARG A 161 -9.38 0.37 17.27
N LEU A 162 -10.17 -0.55 17.80
CA LEU A 162 -9.85 -1.99 17.80
C LEU A 162 -9.72 -2.54 16.37
N SER A 163 -10.55 -2.08 15.45
CA SER A 163 -10.45 -2.46 14.03
C SER A 163 -9.14 -1.95 13.41
N ALA A 164 -8.70 -0.73 13.74
CA ALA A 164 -7.43 -0.18 13.29
C ALA A 164 -6.24 -0.98 13.85
N ILE A 165 -6.25 -1.31 15.15
CA ILE A 165 -5.22 -2.13 15.79
C ILE A 165 -5.15 -3.53 15.13
N ARG A 166 -6.30 -4.17 14.93
CA ARG A 166 -6.38 -5.49 14.26
C ARG A 166 -5.81 -5.44 12.84
N LEU A 167 -6.17 -4.42 12.06
CA LEU A 167 -5.67 -4.28 10.70
C LEU A 167 -4.18 -3.99 10.67
N THR A 168 -3.67 -3.15 11.59
CA THR A 168 -2.24 -2.90 11.75
C THR A 168 -1.48 -4.18 12.07
N PHE A 169 -2.00 -4.99 12.99
CA PHE A 169 -1.40 -6.28 13.34
C PHE A 169 -1.31 -7.22 12.12
N ILE A 170 -2.39 -7.31 11.33
CA ILE A 170 -2.41 -8.11 10.09
C ILE A 170 -1.35 -7.60 9.09
N ILE A 171 -1.24 -6.28 8.91
CA ILE A 171 -0.25 -5.67 8.00
C ILE A 171 1.18 -5.95 8.49
N VAL A 172 1.43 -5.82 9.78
CA VAL A 172 2.75 -6.12 10.36
C VAL A 172 3.12 -7.59 10.19
N LEU A 173 2.19 -8.52 10.46
CA LEU A 173 2.43 -9.94 10.21
C LEU A 173 2.74 -10.22 8.73
N LEU A 174 2.06 -9.54 7.82
CA LEU A 174 2.32 -9.65 6.38
C LEU A 174 3.70 -9.09 6.01
N ILE A 175 4.14 -8.00 6.62
CA ILE A 175 5.49 -7.46 6.44
C ILE A 175 6.54 -8.46 6.93
N ILE A 176 6.36 -9.02 8.13
CA ILE A 176 7.27 -10.03 8.68
C ILE A 176 7.30 -11.27 7.78
N ALA A 177 6.15 -11.76 7.33
CA ALA A 177 6.08 -12.87 6.38
C ALA A 177 6.80 -12.55 5.07
N THR A 178 6.66 -11.31 4.55
CA THR A 178 7.37 -10.85 3.35
C THR A 178 8.88 -10.90 3.54
N ILE A 179 9.38 -10.41 4.68
CA ILE A 179 10.81 -10.46 5.00
C ILE A 179 11.30 -11.91 5.05
N ILE A 180 10.58 -12.79 5.75
CA ILE A 180 10.94 -14.21 5.85
C ILE A 180 10.98 -14.88 4.46
N ILE A 181 9.98 -14.63 3.62
CA ILE A 181 9.91 -15.19 2.27
C ILE A 181 11.08 -14.69 1.43
N MET A 182 11.40 -13.40 1.46
CA MET A 182 12.53 -12.83 0.73
C MET A 182 13.87 -13.45 1.15
N LEU A 183 14.08 -13.60 2.45
CA LEU A 183 15.30 -14.23 2.98
C LEU A 183 15.39 -15.71 2.59
N THR A 184 14.29 -16.44 2.70
CA THR A 184 14.22 -17.86 2.32
C THR A 184 14.47 -18.05 0.82
N GLN A 185 13.95 -17.17 -0.02
CA GLN A 185 14.18 -17.18 -1.46
C GLN A 185 15.69 -17.09 -1.77
N THR A 186 16.44 -16.20 -1.14
CA THR A 186 17.89 -16.06 -1.33
C THR A 186 18.65 -17.33 -0.92
N ILE A 187 18.25 -17.98 0.17
CA ILE A 187 18.86 -19.22 0.65
C ILE A 187 18.60 -20.36 -0.34
N ILE A 188 17.36 -20.50 -0.81
CA ILE A 188 16.98 -21.53 -1.79
C ILE A 188 17.73 -21.32 -3.10
N LEU A 189 17.88 -20.07 -3.55
CA LEU A 189 18.64 -19.70 -4.75
C LEU A 189 20.06 -20.23 -4.70
N ASN A 190 20.80 -19.85 -3.64
CA ASN A 190 22.19 -20.23 -3.48
C ASN A 190 22.33 -21.76 -3.45
N TRP A 191 21.42 -22.47 -2.76
CA TRP A 191 21.42 -23.93 -2.72
C TRP A 191 21.16 -24.56 -4.09
N VAL A 192 20.20 -24.03 -4.88
CA VAL A 192 19.89 -24.52 -6.24
C VAL A 192 21.07 -24.32 -7.18
N ILE A 193 21.73 -23.14 -7.15
CA ILE A 193 22.90 -22.84 -7.97
C ILE A 193 24.03 -23.82 -7.67
N GLU A 194 24.32 -24.06 -6.39
CA GLU A 194 25.37 -24.97 -5.95
C GLU A 194 25.12 -26.43 -6.38
N GLN A 195 23.85 -26.90 -6.28
CA GLN A 195 23.51 -28.32 -6.57
C GLN A 195 23.35 -28.60 -8.06
N MET A 196 22.74 -27.70 -8.81
CA MET A 196 22.30 -27.96 -10.16
C MET A 196 23.30 -27.49 -11.25
N LYS A 197 24.37 -26.77 -10.89
CA LYS A 197 25.37 -26.22 -11.84
C LYS A 197 24.74 -25.58 -13.09
N ILE A 198 23.59 -24.96 -12.93
CA ILE A 198 22.85 -24.30 -14.00
C ILE A 198 23.61 -23.02 -14.38
N LYS A 199 23.60 -22.65 -15.65
CA LYS A 199 24.18 -21.40 -16.13
C LYS A 199 23.55 -20.20 -15.37
N ASP A 200 24.39 -19.35 -14.81
CA ASP A 200 23.99 -18.18 -14.00
C ASP A 200 22.91 -17.31 -14.68
N SER A 201 22.99 -17.16 -16.01
CA SER A 201 22.03 -16.35 -16.79
C SER A 201 20.57 -16.86 -16.76
N ILE A 202 20.36 -18.19 -16.71
CA ILE A 202 19.00 -18.77 -16.65
C ILE A 202 18.44 -18.63 -15.23
N VAL A 203 19.31 -18.86 -14.26
CA VAL A 203 18.98 -18.72 -12.84
C VAL A 203 18.58 -17.28 -12.54
N ASP A 204 19.40 -16.30 -12.95
CA ASP A 204 19.13 -14.88 -12.76
C ASP A 204 17.80 -14.45 -13.39
N PHE A 205 17.46 -14.94 -14.58
CA PHE A 205 16.20 -14.63 -15.23
C PHE A 205 14.99 -15.21 -14.49
N ILE A 206 15.03 -16.49 -14.12
CA ILE A 206 13.91 -17.15 -13.43
C ILE A 206 13.68 -16.52 -12.05
N PHE A 207 14.74 -16.25 -11.31
CA PHE A 207 14.63 -15.72 -9.96
C PHE A 207 14.36 -14.22 -9.94
N GLY A 208 14.91 -13.45 -10.87
CA GLY A 208 14.57 -12.04 -11.03
C GLY A 208 13.09 -11.85 -11.36
N SER A 209 12.57 -12.64 -12.30
CA SER A 209 11.15 -12.66 -12.64
C SER A 209 10.28 -13.15 -11.48
N GLY A 210 10.71 -14.19 -10.77
CA GLY A 210 10.03 -14.74 -9.60
C GLY A 210 9.97 -13.75 -8.46
N HIS A 211 11.05 -13.03 -8.18
CA HIS A 211 11.10 -11.98 -7.18
C HIS A 211 10.12 -10.84 -7.50
N PHE A 212 10.08 -10.39 -8.76
CA PHE A 212 9.16 -9.37 -9.21
C PHE A 212 7.69 -9.79 -9.04
N LEU A 213 7.35 -11.01 -9.47
CA LEU A 213 6.00 -11.56 -9.33
C LEU A 213 5.60 -11.73 -7.86
N LEU A 214 6.51 -12.22 -7.03
CA LEU A 214 6.28 -12.38 -5.60
C LEU A 214 6.02 -11.01 -4.93
N THR A 215 6.86 -10.02 -5.20
CA THR A 215 6.70 -8.65 -4.69
C THR A 215 5.37 -8.05 -5.14
N PHE A 216 5.02 -8.22 -6.42
CA PHE A 216 3.72 -7.79 -6.94
C PHE A 216 2.56 -8.43 -6.17
N PHE A 217 2.61 -9.74 -5.97
CA PHE A 217 1.56 -10.48 -5.27
C PHE A 217 1.43 -10.05 -3.80
N LEU A 218 2.54 -9.82 -3.10
CA LEU A 218 2.55 -9.40 -1.70
C LEU A 218 1.99 -7.98 -1.53
N ILE A 219 2.37 -7.04 -2.40
CA ILE A 219 1.81 -5.67 -2.41
C ILE A 219 0.31 -5.73 -2.74
N PHE A 220 -0.07 -6.52 -3.75
CA PHE A 220 -1.48 -6.70 -4.11
C PHE A 220 -2.31 -7.27 -2.96
N LEU A 221 -1.77 -8.26 -2.26
CA LEU A 221 -2.41 -8.85 -1.08
C LEU A 221 -2.55 -7.81 0.06
N ALA A 222 -1.50 -7.05 0.34
CA ALA A 222 -1.53 -6.00 1.38
C ALA A 222 -2.61 -4.95 1.08
N ILE A 223 -2.63 -4.42 -0.14
CA ILE A 223 -3.63 -3.43 -0.59
C ILE A 223 -5.03 -4.03 -0.57
N GLY A 224 -5.18 -5.27 -1.06
CA GLY A 224 -6.46 -5.98 -1.03
C GLY A 224 -7.00 -6.20 0.38
N LEU A 225 -6.14 -6.51 1.35
CA LEU A 225 -6.51 -6.61 2.77
C LEU A 225 -6.92 -5.26 3.34
N ILE A 226 -6.18 -4.18 3.03
CA ILE A 226 -6.54 -2.81 3.43
C ILE A 226 -7.92 -2.46 2.87
N TYR A 227 -8.20 -2.69 1.58
CA TYR A 227 -9.48 -2.37 0.96
C TYR A 227 -10.63 -3.24 1.46
N ARG A 228 -10.36 -4.43 1.96
CA ARG A 228 -11.36 -5.33 2.52
C ARG A 228 -11.72 -5.00 3.97
N TYR A 229 -10.72 -4.64 4.79
CA TYR A 229 -10.88 -4.52 6.24
C TYR A 229 -10.94 -3.08 6.75
N ALA A 230 -10.37 -2.12 6.02
CA ALA A 230 -10.41 -0.71 6.42
C ALA A 230 -11.80 -0.07 6.27
N PRO A 231 -12.58 -0.30 5.18
CA PRO A 231 -13.92 0.25 5.10
C PRO A 231 -14.90 -0.54 5.97
N HIS A 232 -15.74 0.22 6.72
CA HIS A 232 -16.80 -0.36 7.55
C HIS A 232 -18.09 -0.45 6.75
N VAL A 233 -18.15 -1.44 5.84
CA VAL A 233 -19.31 -1.70 4.98
C VAL A 233 -20.01 -2.98 5.41
N GLN A 234 -21.35 -3.03 5.29
CA GLN A 234 -22.14 -4.20 5.63
C GLN A 234 -21.70 -5.42 4.84
N LYS A 235 -21.44 -5.27 3.55
CA LYS A 235 -20.94 -6.34 2.69
C LYS A 235 -19.46 -6.11 2.37
N LYS A 236 -18.57 -6.88 3.03
CA LYS A 236 -17.12 -6.78 2.80
C LYS A 236 -16.76 -7.04 1.34
N TRP A 237 -15.90 -6.21 0.81
CA TRP A 237 -15.39 -6.36 -0.55
C TRP A 237 -14.46 -7.57 -0.68
N LYS A 238 -14.33 -8.08 -1.91
CA LYS A 238 -13.35 -9.13 -2.21
C LYS A 238 -11.94 -8.54 -2.08
N ILE A 239 -10.93 -9.38 -1.80
CA ILE A 239 -9.52 -8.94 -1.81
C ILE A 239 -9.09 -8.58 -3.23
N ARG A 240 -9.54 -9.37 -4.22
CA ARG A 240 -9.23 -9.16 -5.64
C ARG A 240 -10.19 -8.14 -6.23
N THR A 241 -9.84 -6.86 -6.13
CA THR A 241 -10.63 -5.76 -6.70
C THR A 241 -9.85 -5.04 -7.79
N PRO A 242 -10.53 -4.43 -8.78
CA PRO A 242 -9.88 -3.63 -9.81
C PRO A 242 -9.05 -2.48 -9.24
N GLY A 243 -9.54 -1.83 -8.18
CA GLY A 243 -8.78 -0.78 -7.49
C GLY A 243 -7.52 -1.28 -6.80
N ALA A 244 -7.53 -2.51 -6.23
CA ALA A 244 -6.31 -3.09 -5.65
C ALA A 244 -5.27 -3.39 -6.75
N LEU A 245 -5.70 -3.90 -7.89
CA LEU A 245 -4.83 -4.15 -9.03
C LEU A 245 -4.22 -2.84 -9.56
N LEU A 246 -5.07 -1.82 -9.79
CA LEU A 246 -4.63 -0.50 -10.22
C LEU A 246 -3.60 0.11 -9.25
N ALA A 247 -3.90 0.11 -7.95
CA ALA A 247 -3.01 0.65 -6.94
C ALA A 247 -1.67 -0.09 -6.90
N THR A 248 -1.69 -1.43 -7.00
CA THR A 248 -0.45 -2.23 -7.03
C THR A 248 0.43 -1.86 -8.22
N ILE A 249 -0.14 -1.80 -9.42
CA ILE A 249 0.58 -1.43 -10.63
C ILE A 249 1.17 -0.02 -10.49
N LEU A 250 0.37 0.95 -10.04
CA LEU A 250 0.82 2.33 -9.88
C LEU A 250 1.90 2.47 -8.81
N ILE A 251 1.77 1.80 -7.65
CA ILE A 251 2.78 1.82 -6.57
C ILE A 251 4.11 1.25 -7.08
N MET A 252 4.08 0.08 -7.74
CA MET A 252 5.31 -0.54 -8.26
C MET A 252 5.96 0.32 -9.35
N SER A 253 5.17 0.82 -10.30
CA SER A 253 5.67 1.69 -11.37
C SER A 253 6.27 2.97 -10.81
N PHE A 254 5.56 3.61 -9.88
CA PHE A 254 6.06 4.84 -9.26
C PHE A 254 7.32 4.58 -8.43
N THR A 255 7.35 3.52 -7.62
CA THR A 255 8.51 3.18 -6.79
C THR A 255 9.74 2.88 -7.65
N TYR A 256 9.57 2.14 -8.75
CA TYR A 256 10.66 1.87 -9.69
C TYR A 256 11.18 3.15 -10.34
N PHE A 257 10.29 3.99 -10.89
CA PHE A 257 10.66 5.26 -11.50
C PHE A 257 11.31 6.22 -10.48
N PHE A 258 10.76 6.28 -9.28
CA PHE A 258 11.25 7.12 -8.20
C PHE A 258 12.64 6.69 -7.71
N SER A 259 12.88 5.39 -7.58
CA SER A 259 14.20 4.84 -7.26
C SER A 259 15.24 5.21 -8.31
N TYR A 260 14.89 5.08 -9.59
CA TYR A 260 15.75 5.51 -10.69
C TYR A 260 16.06 7.02 -10.61
N TRP A 261 15.05 7.84 -10.35
CA TRP A 261 15.20 9.28 -10.22
C TRP A 261 16.10 9.67 -9.05
N VAL A 262 15.89 9.09 -7.88
CA VAL A 262 16.71 9.36 -6.68
C VAL A 262 18.17 8.98 -6.91
N ASN A 263 18.43 7.84 -7.54
CA ASN A 263 19.79 7.34 -7.75
C ASN A 263 20.58 8.14 -8.82
N ASN A 264 19.90 8.67 -9.83
CA ASN A 264 20.57 9.30 -10.98
C ASN A 264 20.54 10.84 -10.94
N ILE A 265 19.55 11.46 -10.28
CA ILE A 265 19.34 12.92 -10.35
C ILE A 265 19.63 13.59 -8.98
N SER A 266 19.89 12.83 -7.93
CA SER A 266 19.91 13.35 -6.57
C SER A 266 21.14 14.17 -6.23
N SER A 267 21.14 15.42 -6.69
CA SER A 267 21.88 16.50 -6.02
C SER A 267 21.19 17.00 -4.75
N TYR A 268 20.07 16.39 -4.38
CA TYR A 268 19.24 16.80 -3.22
C TYR A 268 20.02 16.75 -1.91
N ASN A 269 20.81 15.70 -1.70
CA ASN A 269 21.67 15.58 -0.51
C ASN A 269 22.78 16.62 -0.46
N LYS A 270 23.22 17.16 -1.61
CA LYS A 270 24.23 18.23 -1.62
C LYS A 270 23.64 19.58 -1.18
N ILE A 271 22.34 19.80 -1.40
CA ILE A 271 21.66 21.07 -1.08
C ILE A 271 21.07 21.04 0.33
N TYR A 272 20.43 19.94 0.72
CA TYR A 272 19.64 19.82 1.97
C TYR A 272 20.30 18.95 3.03
N GLY A 273 21.45 18.32 2.75
CA GLY A 273 22.12 17.42 3.69
C GLY A 273 21.21 16.27 4.13
N SER A 274 21.22 15.95 5.42
CA SER A 274 20.37 14.90 6.02
C SER A 274 18.86 15.16 5.92
N LEU A 275 18.44 16.43 5.82
CA LEU A 275 17.03 16.80 5.64
C LEU A 275 16.50 16.35 4.26
N GLY A 276 17.36 16.25 3.25
CA GLY A 276 16.99 15.78 1.92
C GLY A 276 16.40 14.37 1.94
N SER A 277 16.97 13.46 2.73
CA SER A 277 16.48 12.08 2.86
C SER A 277 15.08 12.01 3.49
N ILE A 278 14.80 12.86 4.48
CA ILE A 278 13.48 12.94 5.12
C ILE A 278 12.44 13.47 4.11
N LEU A 279 12.78 14.51 3.35
CA LEU A 279 11.88 15.07 2.33
C LEU A 279 11.58 14.07 1.22
N ILE A 280 12.59 13.33 0.76
CA ILE A 280 12.45 12.25 -0.23
C ILE A 280 11.51 11.16 0.30
N LEU A 281 11.70 10.73 1.56
CA LEU A 281 10.85 9.74 2.22
C LEU A 281 9.40 10.23 2.36
N MET A 282 9.21 11.48 2.80
CA MET A 282 7.89 12.10 2.91
C MET A 282 7.17 12.13 1.56
N PHE A 283 7.88 12.50 0.49
CA PHE A 283 7.31 12.53 -0.85
C PHE A 283 6.93 11.13 -1.35
N LEU A 284 7.79 10.14 -1.12
CA LEU A 284 7.50 8.74 -1.44
C LEU A 284 6.23 8.24 -0.73
N ILE A 285 6.12 8.51 0.58
CA ILE A 285 4.96 8.12 1.37
C ILE A 285 3.70 8.86 0.88
N PHE A 286 3.81 10.15 0.55
CA PHE A 286 2.70 10.95 0.05
C PHE A 286 2.14 10.39 -1.26
N VAL A 287 3.01 10.12 -2.25
CA VAL A 287 2.55 9.61 -3.55
C VAL A 287 1.98 8.19 -3.41
N ASN A 288 2.58 7.33 -2.61
CA ASN A 288 2.02 6.00 -2.34
C ASN A 288 0.67 6.08 -1.61
N SER A 289 0.48 7.04 -0.70
CA SER A 289 -0.80 7.31 -0.05
C SER A 289 -1.84 7.81 -1.06
N LEU A 290 -1.44 8.68 -1.98
CA LEU A 290 -2.31 9.19 -3.05
C LEU A 290 -2.76 8.04 -3.98
N VAL A 291 -1.84 7.19 -4.40
CA VAL A 291 -2.14 6.02 -5.24
C VAL A 291 -3.06 5.03 -4.52
N LEU A 292 -2.83 4.80 -3.23
CA LEU A 292 -3.73 3.98 -2.40
C LEU A 292 -5.15 4.55 -2.39
N LEU A 293 -5.31 5.87 -2.27
CA LEU A 293 -6.62 6.51 -2.32
C LEU A 293 -7.25 6.43 -3.70
N ILE A 294 -6.49 6.63 -4.78
CA ILE A 294 -6.95 6.50 -6.17
C ILE A 294 -7.55 5.11 -6.42
N GLY A 295 -6.84 4.05 -6.05
CA GLY A 295 -7.35 2.69 -6.19
C GLY A 295 -8.60 2.42 -5.34
N PHE A 296 -8.66 2.99 -4.14
CA PHE A 296 -9.85 2.90 -3.30
C PHE A 296 -11.06 3.60 -3.93
N GLU A 297 -10.88 4.82 -4.46
CA GLU A 297 -11.93 5.58 -5.12
C GLU A 297 -12.48 4.86 -6.37
N LEU A 298 -11.64 4.12 -7.10
CA LEU A 298 -12.12 3.27 -8.19
C LEU A 298 -13.09 2.18 -7.68
N ASN A 299 -12.75 1.51 -6.59
CA ASN A 299 -13.64 0.52 -5.98
C ASN A 299 -14.94 1.14 -5.45
N VAL A 300 -14.84 2.32 -4.82
CA VAL A 300 -16.02 3.09 -4.36
C VAL A 300 -16.91 3.45 -5.56
N SER A 301 -16.33 3.90 -6.65
CA SER A 301 -17.09 4.26 -7.88
C SER A 301 -17.88 3.09 -8.45
N ILE A 302 -17.25 1.91 -8.53
CA ILE A 302 -17.91 0.67 -9.00
C ILE A 302 -19.08 0.30 -8.07
N ASN A 303 -18.83 0.27 -6.75
CA ASN A 303 -19.84 -0.14 -5.78
C ASN A 303 -20.98 0.90 -5.64
N SER A 304 -20.68 2.18 -5.74
CA SER A 304 -21.68 3.26 -5.71
C SER A 304 -22.62 3.19 -6.91
N LEU A 305 -22.07 3.03 -8.13
CA LEU A 305 -22.89 2.88 -9.33
C LEU A 305 -23.78 1.64 -9.26
N LYS A 306 -23.26 0.52 -8.76
CA LYS A 306 -24.05 -0.69 -8.53
C LYS A 306 -25.19 -0.44 -7.55
N SER A 307 -24.92 0.16 -6.40
CA SER A 307 -25.94 0.50 -5.40
C SER A 307 -27.03 1.41 -5.96
N ILE A 308 -26.65 2.43 -6.74
CA ILE A 308 -27.59 3.34 -7.40
C ILE A 308 -28.48 2.58 -8.41
N ALA A 309 -27.88 1.68 -9.21
CA ALA A 309 -28.62 0.87 -10.18
C ALA A 309 -29.63 -0.08 -9.50
N GLU A 310 -29.23 -0.72 -8.41
CA GLU A 310 -30.10 -1.62 -7.63
C GLU A 310 -31.26 -0.86 -6.97
N LYS A 311 -31.00 0.33 -6.42
CA LYS A 311 -32.05 1.19 -5.84
C LYS A 311 -33.08 1.63 -6.90
N ARG A 312 -32.65 2.01 -8.12
CA ARG A 312 -33.54 2.36 -9.22
C ARG A 312 -34.41 1.19 -9.64
N LYS A 313 -33.87 -0.03 -9.77
CA LYS A 313 -34.66 -1.23 -10.09
C LYS A 313 -35.74 -1.52 -9.04
N LYS A 314 -35.44 -1.36 -7.75
CA LYS A 314 -36.43 -1.56 -6.68
C LYS A 314 -37.55 -0.54 -6.67
N ILE A 315 -37.30 0.70 -7.12
CA ILE A 315 -38.30 1.76 -7.23
C ILE A 315 -39.22 1.49 -8.46
N ASN A 316 -38.64 1.07 -9.59
CA ASN A 316 -39.40 0.79 -10.80
C ASN A 316 -40.26 -0.50 -10.75
N ASN A 317 -39.97 -1.39 -9.80
CA ASN A 317 -40.73 -2.65 -9.58
C ASN A 317 -41.79 -2.54 -8.47
N LYS A 318 -41.97 -1.34 -7.88
CA LYS A 318 -43.07 -0.97 -6.99
C LYS A 318 -44.11 -0.11 -7.74
#